data_3384ef1989eb2d5ea5e08515f73e0f69
#
_entry.id   3384ef1989eb2d5ea5e08515f73e0f69
#
_cell.length_a   1.000
_cell.length_b   1.000
_cell.length_c   1.000
_cell.angle_alpha   90.00
_cell.angle_beta   90.00
_cell.angle_gamma   90.00
#
_symmetry.space_group_name_H-M   'P 1'
#
loop_
_entity.id
_entity.type
_entity.pdbx_description
1 polymer ?
#
loop_
_entity_poly.entity_id
_entity_poly.type
_entity_poly.pdbx_seq_one_letter_code
_entity_poly.pdbx_strand_id
1 'polypeptide(L)'
;KKINIIVLLLGIFGFISSSVADTSPGLTFEITTTGSGASAALGQRATLHYIGKLEDGSVFDSSRDRGEPFSFTLGAGQVIQGWEQGVLGMQIGETRILNIPPGLGYGEAGAGRTIPPNATLIFEVELLALDNPPKLEQASVVDFQEAQKKGQLIIDIRRAEEWAETGIIEGAETITAFTQSGALHPDFQKKFFPLID
;
A
#
# COMPACT_ATOMS: atom_id res chain seq x y z
N LYS A 1 14.25 1.01 19.73
CA LYS A 1 15.03 -0.20 19.37
C LYS A 1 14.87 -0.41 17.87
N LYS A 2 15.91 -0.22 17.08
CA LYS A 2 15.84 -0.45 15.63
C LYS A 2 15.80 -1.96 15.41
N ILE A 3 14.69 -2.47 14.87
CA ILE A 3 14.54 -3.87 14.48
C ILE A 3 15.06 -3.96 13.04
N ASN A 4 16.19 -4.65 12.84
CA ASN A 4 16.68 -4.99 11.51
C ASN A 4 15.96 -6.27 11.06
N ILE A 5 15.11 -6.14 10.04
CA ILE A 5 14.36 -7.24 9.43
C ILE A 5 15.11 -7.66 8.16
N ILE A 6 15.43 -8.95 8.05
CA ILE A 6 16.02 -9.53 6.83
C ILE A 6 14.93 -10.34 6.13
N VAL A 7 14.56 -9.90 4.93
CA VAL A 7 13.59 -10.58 4.05
C VAL A 7 14.34 -11.19 2.87
N LEU A 8 14.29 -12.51 2.71
CA LEU A 8 14.89 -13.22 1.57
C LEU A 8 13.84 -13.45 0.48
N LEU A 9 14.04 -12.83 -0.67
CA LEU A 9 13.18 -12.96 -1.86
C LEU A 9 13.98 -13.67 -2.97
N LEU A 10 13.68 -14.93 -3.26
CA LEU A 10 14.13 -15.62 -4.47
C LEU A 10 12.90 -15.98 -5.29
N GLY A 11 12.66 -15.26 -6.37
CA GLY A 11 11.60 -15.58 -7.32
C GLY A 11 11.82 -14.90 -8.67
N ILE A 12 11.89 -15.69 -9.73
CA ILE A 12 11.95 -15.20 -11.11
C ILE A 12 10.52 -14.93 -11.57
N PHE A 13 10.18 -13.66 -11.84
CA PHE A 13 8.88 -13.24 -12.35
C PHE A 13 8.85 -13.27 -13.88
N GLY A 14 7.98 -14.11 -14.42
CA GLY A 14 7.51 -14.00 -15.81
C GLY A 14 6.15 -13.30 -15.82
N PHE A 15 6.06 -12.11 -16.40
CA PHE A 15 4.80 -11.39 -16.60
C PHE A 15 4.06 -11.92 -17.83
N ILE A 16 2.82 -12.40 -17.65
CA ILE A 16 1.86 -12.56 -18.74
C ILE A 16 0.83 -11.43 -18.58
N SER A 17 0.90 -10.46 -19.48
CA SER A 17 -0.05 -9.35 -19.55
C SER A 17 -1.28 -9.80 -20.34
N SER A 18 -2.43 -9.87 -19.68
CA SER A 18 -3.72 -10.02 -20.35
C SER A 18 -4.46 -8.68 -20.21
N SER A 19 -4.53 -7.93 -21.31
CA SER A 19 -5.26 -6.67 -21.37
C SER A 19 -6.74 -6.93 -21.58
N VAL A 20 -7.54 -6.76 -20.53
CA VAL A 20 -8.98 -6.50 -20.67
C VAL A 20 -9.13 -4.97 -20.76
N ALA A 21 -9.66 -4.48 -21.87
CA ALA A 21 -9.97 -3.05 -22.00
C ALA A 21 -11.12 -2.70 -21.06
N ASP A 22 -10.77 -2.07 -19.93
CA ASP A 22 -11.75 -1.44 -19.04
C ASP A 22 -12.24 -0.16 -19.73
N THR A 23 -13.54 -0.12 -20.07
CA THR A 23 -14.20 1.04 -20.69
C THR A 23 -14.80 2.00 -19.66
N SER A 24 -14.55 1.79 -18.37
CA SER A 24 -14.96 2.73 -17.31
C SER A 24 -14.17 4.03 -17.45
N PRO A 25 -14.80 5.21 -17.25
CA PRO A 25 -14.05 6.46 -17.20
C PRO A 25 -12.96 6.35 -16.16
N GLY A 26 -11.71 6.61 -16.57
CA GLY A 26 -10.57 6.53 -15.68
C GLY A 26 -10.57 7.64 -14.65
N LEU A 27 -9.73 7.49 -13.62
CA LEU A 27 -9.41 8.55 -12.69
C LEU A 27 -8.94 9.79 -13.45
N THR A 28 -9.46 10.96 -13.09
CA THR A 28 -8.91 12.26 -13.52
C THR A 28 -8.52 13.08 -12.30
N PHE A 29 -7.51 13.93 -12.45
CA PHE A 29 -7.12 14.84 -11.38
C PHE A 29 -6.64 16.20 -11.89
N GLU A 30 -6.75 17.19 -11.04
CA GLU A 30 -6.23 18.54 -11.24
C GLU A 30 -5.27 18.89 -10.10
N ILE A 31 -4.10 19.45 -10.42
CA ILE A 31 -3.15 19.97 -9.43
C ILE A 31 -3.53 21.41 -9.13
N THR A 32 -4.01 21.69 -7.92
CA THR A 32 -4.38 23.03 -7.48
C THR A 32 -3.25 23.75 -6.77
N THR A 33 -2.34 22.99 -6.13
CA THR A 33 -1.13 23.49 -5.52
C THR A 33 0.04 22.60 -5.90
N THR A 34 1.12 23.18 -6.42
CA THR A 34 2.32 22.44 -6.81
C THR A 34 3.15 22.12 -5.56
N GLY A 35 3.55 20.87 -5.40
CA GLY A 35 4.53 20.47 -4.40
C GLY A 35 5.97 20.72 -4.87
N SER A 36 6.92 20.60 -3.95
CA SER A 36 8.35 20.75 -4.24
C SER A 36 9.24 19.69 -3.57
N GLY A 37 8.61 18.75 -2.85
CA GLY A 37 9.31 17.68 -2.13
C GLY A 37 9.48 16.41 -2.95
N ALA A 38 9.77 15.31 -2.26
CA ALA A 38 9.85 13.98 -2.86
C ALA A 38 8.50 13.58 -3.46
N SER A 39 8.53 12.79 -4.53
CA SER A 39 7.32 12.23 -5.15
C SER A 39 6.92 10.91 -4.52
N ALA A 40 5.62 10.72 -4.32
CA ALA A 40 5.03 9.52 -3.75
C ALA A 40 5.24 8.30 -4.66
N ALA A 41 5.78 7.23 -4.10
CA ALA A 41 6.07 5.98 -4.78
C ALA A 41 5.45 4.78 -4.05
N LEU A 42 5.29 3.66 -4.76
CA LEU A 42 4.78 2.42 -4.18
C LEU A 42 5.63 1.98 -2.98
N GLY A 43 4.97 1.47 -1.96
CA GLY A 43 5.58 1.02 -0.71
C GLY A 43 5.84 2.13 0.30
N GLN A 44 5.80 3.41 -0.08
CA GLN A 44 5.93 4.51 0.86
C GLN A 44 4.65 4.72 1.65
N ARG A 45 4.78 5.11 2.92
CA ARG A 45 3.67 5.57 3.74
C ARG A 45 3.41 7.05 3.44
N ALA A 46 2.27 7.35 2.84
CA ALA A 46 1.81 8.69 2.60
C ALA A 46 0.98 9.20 3.77
N THR A 47 1.30 10.41 4.26
CA THR A 47 0.52 11.14 5.26
C THR A 47 -0.09 12.37 4.59
N LEU A 48 -1.40 12.55 4.71
CA LEU A 48 -2.12 13.57 3.96
C LEU A 48 -3.34 14.10 4.71
N HIS A 49 -3.78 15.31 4.33
CA HIS A 49 -5.12 15.80 4.61
C HIS A 49 -6.01 15.61 3.39
N TYR A 50 -7.32 15.44 3.64
CA TYR A 50 -8.30 15.34 2.58
C TYR A 50 -9.68 15.88 2.99
N ILE A 51 -10.48 16.22 1.97
CA ILE A 51 -11.91 16.46 2.06
C ILE A 51 -12.56 15.65 0.94
N GLY A 52 -13.45 14.71 1.29
CA GLY A 52 -14.23 13.91 0.36
C GLY A 52 -15.63 14.45 0.18
N LYS A 53 -16.03 14.67 -1.08
CA LYS A 53 -17.32 15.25 -1.48
C LYS A 53 -18.01 14.36 -2.52
N LEU A 54 -19.34 14.41 -2.55
CA LEU A 54 -20.14 13.93 -3.67
C LEU A 54 -20.24 15.02 -4.75
N GLU A 55 -20.79 14.66 -5.92
CA GLU A 55 -20.96 15.59 -7.04
C GLU A 55 -21.87 16.79 -6.72
N ASP A 56 -22.81 16.62 -5.78
CA ASP A 56 -23.67 17.70 -5.28
C ASP A 56 -22.96 18.66 -4.30
N GLY A 57 -21.68 18.41 -4.00
CA GLY A 57 -20.86 19.19 -3.10
C GLY A 57 -21.00 18.81 -1.63
N SER A 58 -21.87 17.86 -1.28
CA SER A 58 -22.00 17.38 0.11
C SER A 58 -20.72 16.67 0.58
N VAL A 59 -20.19 17.09 1.72
CA VAL A 59 -19.01 16.48 2.34
C VAL A 59 -19.44 15.20 3.06
N PHE A 60 -18.80 14.08 2.73
CA PHE A 60 -19.05 12.82 3.41
C PHE A 60 -17.95 12.41 4.39
N ASP A 61 -16.74 12.92 4.19
CA ASP A 61 -15.61 12.67 5.10
C ASP A 61 -14.53 13.76 4.97
N SER A 62 -13.85 14.09 6.09
CA SER A 62 -12.80 15.10 6.12
C SER A 62 -11.83 14.82 7.26
N SER A 63 -10.56 14.66 6.94
CA SER A 63 -9.48 14.56 7.94
C SER A 63 -9.22 15.90 8.62
N ARG A 64 -9.52 17.01 7.93
CA ARG A 64 -9.35 18.36 8.50
C ARG A 64 -10.35 18.63 9.61
N ASP A 65 -11.61 18.18 9.45
CA ASP A 65 -12.64 18.35 10.47
C ASP A 65 -12.35 17.51 11.72
N ARG A 66 -11.66 16.37 11.56
CA ARG A 66 -11.16 15.56 12.69
C ARG A 66 -9.91 16.12 13.34
N GLY A 67 -9.21 17.05 12.68
CA GLY A 67 -7.94 17.61 13.15
C GLY A 67 -6.75 16.66 13.08
N GLU A 68 -6.90 15.51 12.41
CA GLU A 68 -5.86 14.47 12.32
C GLU A 68 -5.60 14.09 10.85
N PRO A 69 -4.34 14.12 10.39
CA PRO A 69 -3.96 13.60 9.09
C PRO A 69 -4.23 12.09 8.97
N PHE A 70 -4.51 11.65 7.77
CA PHE A 70 -4.66 10.25 7.44
C PHE A 70 -3.38 9.70 6.82
N SER A 71 -3.01 8.47 7.17
CA SER A 71 -1.82 7.82 6.61
C SER A 71 -2.18 6.43 6.08
N PHE A 72 -1.59 6.07 4.94
CA PHE A 72 -1.68 4.73 4.36
C PHE A 72 -0.42 4.41 3.57
N THR A 73 -0.18 3.12 3.31
CA THR A 73 0.96 2.67 2.49
C THR A 73 0.50 2.49 1.05
N LEU A 74 1.13 3.21 0.11
CA LEU A 74 0.84 3.14 -1.32
C LEU A 74 1.09 1.73 -1.87
N GLY A 75 0.11 1.18 -2.56
CA GLY A 75 0.13 -0.16 -3.14
C GLY A 75 -0.24 -1.28 -2.17
N ALA A 76 -0.60 -0.98 -0.91
CA ALA A 76 -0.99 -1.99 0.07
C ALA A 76 -2.49 -2.35 0.04
N GLY A 77 -3.30 -1.71 -0.80
CA GLY A 77 -4.75 -1.95 -0.88
C GLY A 77 -5.52 -1.53 0.37
N GLN A 78 -5.00 -0.57 1.12
CA GLN A 78 -5.62 -0.05 2.34
C GLN A 78 -6.71 0.99 2.06
N VAL A 79 -6.75 1.51 0.85
CA VAL A 79 -7.67 2.55 0.39
C VAL A 79 -8.31 2.16 -0.95
N ILE A 80 -9.31 2.92 -1.41
CA ILE A 80 -9.93 2.71 -2.71
C ILE A 80 -8.93 2.89 -3.86
N GLN A 81 -9.15 2.21 -4.98
CA GLN A 81 -8.25 2.22 -6.15
C GLN A 81 -7.96 3.63 -6.66
N GLY A 82 -8.95 4.51 -6.62
CA GLY A 82 -8.80 5.91 -7.01
C GLY A 82 -7.76 6.66 -6.17
N TRP A 83 -7.61 6.32 -4.90
CA TRP A 83 -6.57 6.88 -4.04
C TRP A 83 -5.19 6.29 -4.32
N GLU A 84 -5.11 4.96 -4.48
CA GLU A 84 -3.84 4.29 -4.84
C GLU A 84 -3.23 4.90 -6.11
N GLN A 85 -4.07 5.18 -7.10
CA GLN A 85 -3.64 5.78 -8.36
C GLN A 85 -3.45 7.30 -8.26
N GLY A 86 -4.36 8.00 -7.56
CA GLY A 86 -4.40 9.46 -7.52
C GLY A 86 -3.32 10.09 -6.66
N VAL A 87 -2.86 9.39 -5.61
CA VAL A 87 -1.79 9.86 -4.72
C VAL A 87 -0.40 9.49 -5.27
N LEU A 88 -0.31 8.44 -6.09
CA LEU A 88 0.95 8.06 -6.72
C LEU A 88 1.53 9.23 -7.54
N GLY A 89 2.81 9.52 -7.33
CA GLY A 89 3.51 10.62 -8.00
C GLY A 89 3.22 12.02 -7.44
N MET A 90 2.34 12.19 -6.43
CA MET A 90 2.19 13.48 -5.73
C MET A 90 3.50 13.88 -5.06
N GLN A 91 3.81 15.17 -5.09
CA GLN A 91 4.95 15.73 -4.37
C GLN A 91 4.52 16.22 -2.98
N ILE A 92 5.42 16.17 -2.01
CA ILE A 92 5.15 16.77 -0.68
C ILE A 92 4.82 18.26 -0.86
N GLY A 93 3.72 18.70 -0.23
CA GLY A 93 3.14 20.03 -0.37
C GLY A 93 2.19 20.20 -1.57
N GLU A 94 2.02 19.16 -2.39
CA GLU A 94 1.07 19.18 -3.51
C GLU A 94 -0.37 18.98 -3.04
N THR A 95 -1.30 19.71 -3.66
CA THR A 95 -2.74 19.48 -3.51
C THR A 95 -3.34 19.07 -4.85
N ARG A 96 -4.10 17.98 -4.88
CA ARG A 96 -4.87 17.50 -6.04
C ARG A 96 -6.35 17.46 -5.73
N ILE A 97 -7.15 17.73 -6.76
CA ILE A 97 -8.57 17.35 -6.77
C ILE A 97 -8.67 16.08 -7.61
N LEU A 98 -9.04 14.97 -6.97
CA LEU A 98 -9.22 13.67 -7.60
C LEU A 98 -10.71 13.49 -7.93
N ASN A 99 -11.05 13.22 -9.21
CA ASN A 99 -12.38 12.78 -9.61
C ASN A 99 -12.35 11.25 -9.81
N ILE A 100 -12.95 10.53 -8.89
CA ILE A 100 -12.89 9.07 -8.80
C ILE A 100 -14.21 8.48 -9.24
N PRO A 101 -14.28 7.80 -10.40
CA PRO A 101 -15.49 7.15 -10.86
C PRO A 101 -15.84 5.96 -9.95
N PRO A 102 -17.11 5.51 -9.96
CA PRO A 102 -17.59 4.43 -9.07
C PRO A 102 -16.73 3.17 -9.07
N GLY A 103 -16.25 2.72 -10.23
CA GLY A 103 -15.42 1.52 -10.35
C GLY A 103 -14.06 1.60 -9.67
N LEU A 104 -13.55 2.80 -9.39
CA LEU A 104 -12.32 3.04 -8.63
C LEU A 104 -12.62 3.51 -7.19
N GLY A 105 -13.89 3.62 -6.83
CA GLY A 105 -14.40 4.00 -5.52
C GLY A 105 -15.13 2.84 -4.83
N TYR A 106 -16.40 3.07 -4.49
CA TYR A 106 -17.23 2.10 -3.77
C TYR A 106 -18.26 1.37 -4.66
N GLY A 107 -18.24 1.61 -5.98
CA GLY A 107 -19.02 0.86 -6.96
C GLY A 107 -20.52 0.88 -6.73
N GLU A 108 -21.17 -0.22 -7.15
CA GLU A 108 -22.62 -0.41 -7.05
C GLU A 108 -23.13 -0.53 -5.60
N ALA A 109 -22.26 -0.85 -4.66
CA ALA A 109 -22.64 -1.02 -3.26
C ALA A 109 -22.73 0.34 -2.52
N GLY A 110 -21.96 1.35 -2.94
CA GLY A 110 -21.78 2.56 -2.15
C GLY A 110 -21.08 2.29 -0.81
N ALA A 111 -21.14 3.23 0.15
CA ALA A 111 -20.59 3.03 1.47
C ALA A 111 -21.45 3.68 2.57
N GLY A 112 -21.86 2.88 3.54
CA GLY A 112 -22.66 3.33 4.67
C GLY A 112 -23.99 3.97 4.26
N ARG A 113 -24.33 5.12 4.90
CA ARG A 113 -25.50 5.92 4.56
C ARG A 113 -25.17 7.17 3.77
N THR A 114 -23.88 7.47 3.63
CA THR A 114 -23.37 8.76 3.12
C THR A 114 -22.94 8.69 1.67
N ILE A 115 -22.49 7.54 1.20
CA ILE A 115 -22.05 7.37 -0.19
C ILE A 115 -23.03 6.46 -0.92
N PRO A 116 -23.87 7.00 -1.82
CA PRO A 116 -24.85 6.21 -2.55
C PRO A 116 -24.20 5.24 -3.55
N PRO A 117 -24.94 4.23 -4.02
CA PRO A 117 -24.51 3.39 -5.13
C PRO A 117 -24.11 4.18 -6.35
N ASN A 118 -23.03 3.75 -7.01
CA ASN A 118 -22.50 4.34 -8.24
C ASN A 118 -22.13 5.84 -8.12
N ALA A 119 -21.74 6.29 -6.91
CA ALA A 119 -21.32 7.68 -6.72
C ALA A 119 -19.93 7.91 -7.30
N THR A 120 -19.78 9.01 -8.05
CA THR A 120 -18.50 9.64 -8.31
C THR A 120 -18.04 10.36 -7.05
N LEU A 121 -16.77 10.20 -6.68
CA LEU A 121 -16.20 10.82 -5.50
C LEU A 121 -15.23 11.92 -5.91
N ILE A 122 -15.31 13.06 -5.25
CA ILE A 122 -14.40 14.17 -5.43
C ILE A 122 -13.60 14.35 -4.15
N PHE A 123 -12.29 14.14 -4.25
CA PHE A 123 -11.39 14.33 -3.11
C PHE A 123 -10.41 15.47 -3.36
N GLU A 124 -10.39 16.44 -2.48
CA GLU A 124 -9.27 17.36 -2.34
C GLU A 124 -8.25 16.72 -1.40
N VAL A 125 -7.04 16.46 -1.89
CA VAL A 125 -5.98 15.74 -1.15
C VAL A 125 -4.73 16.59 -1.12
N GLU A 126 -4.17 16.83 0.07
CA GLU A 126 -2.89 17.51 0.28
C GLU A 126 -1.88 16.53 0.86
N LEU A 127 -0.77 16.29 0.17
CA LEU A 127 0.29 15.43 0.64
C LEU A 127 1.23 16.16 1.60
N LEU A 128 1.30 15.71 2.85
CA LEU A 128 2.07 16.34 3.91
C LEU A 128 3.47 15.73 4.09
N ALA A 129 3.53 14.39 4.05
CA ALA A 129 4.78 13.66 4.28
C ALA A 129 4.78 12.32 3.58
N LEU A 130 6.01 11.83 3.32
CA LEU A 130 6.29 10.49 2.82
C LEU A 130 7.36 9.85 3.69
N ASP A 131 7.02 8.68 4.24
CA ASP A 131 7.98 7.84 4.93
C ASP A 131 8.39 6.70 4.00
N ASN A 132 9.68 6.49 3.87
CA ASN A 132 10.18 5.36 3.11
C ASN A 132 9.95 4.07 3.91
N PRO A 133 9.57 2.97 3.22
CA PRO A 133 9.62 1.66 3.87
C PRO A 133 11.04 1.42 4.39
N PRO A 134 11.19 0.61 5.45
CA PRO A 134 12.50 0.20 5.88
C PRO A 134 13.26 -0.36 4.67
N LYS A 135 14.47 0.14 4.42
CA LYS A 135 15.29 -0.28 3.29
C LYS A 135 15.57 -1.77 3.45
N LEU A 136 15.03 -2.57 2.55
CA LEU A 136 15.38 -3.98 2.48
C LEU A 136 16.80 -4.06 1.92
N GLU A 137 17.78 -4.34 2.76
CA GLU A 137 19.14 -4.62 2.31
C GLU A 137 19.24 -6.13 2.02
N GLN A 138 19.85 -6.47 0.88
CA GLN A 138 20.21 -7.86 0.62
C GLN A 138 21.26 -8.26 1.66
N ALA A 139 20.85 -9.13 2.59
CA ALA A 139 21.77 -9.65 3.58
C ALA A 139 22.63 -10.76 2.95
N SER A 140 23.92 -10.72 3.21
CA SER A 140 24.80 -11.83 2.90
C SER A 140 24.56 -13.00 3.88
N VAL A 141 25.08 -14.18 3.55
CA VAL A 141 25.05 -15.34 4.49
C VAL A 141 25.71 -15.01 5.83
N VAL A 142 26.73 -14.14 5.81
CA VAL A 142 27.43 -13.71 7.03
C VAL A 142 26.53 -12.81 7.88
N ASP A 143 25.82 -11.86 7.25
CA ASP A 143 24.87 -10.97 7.96
C ASP A 143 23.75 -11.78 8.60
N PHE A 144 23.26 -12.81 7.91
CA PHE A 144 22.26 -13.73 8.41
C PHE A 144 22.75 -14.48 9.67
N GLN A 145 23.97 -15.07 9.61
CA GLN A 145 24.56 -15.78 10.76
C GLN A 145 24.79 -14.86 11.96
N GLU A 146 25.17 -13.61 11.72
CA GLU A 146 25.29 -12.61 12.79
C GLU A 146 23.94 -12.22 13.38
N ALA A 147 22.90 -12.09 12.56
CA ALA A 147 21.54 -11.81 13.02
C ALA A 147 21.02 -12.92 13.93
N GLN A 148 21.23 -14.19 13.54
CA GLN A 148 20.90 -15.35 14.37
C GLN A 148 21.62 -15.31 15.72
N LYS A 149 22.94 -15.07 15.72
CA LYS A 149 23.75 -15.00 16.95
C LYS A 149 23.30 -13.87 17.88
N LYS A 150 22.78 -12.77 17.32
CA LYS A 150 22.26 -11.61 18.06
C LYS A 150 20.81 -11.80 18.52
N GLY A 151 20.17 -12.93 18.21
CA GLY A 151 18.76 -13.19 18.52
C GLY A 151 17.80 -12.22 17.82
N GLN A 152 18.17 -11.76 16.62
CA GLN A 152 17.29 -10.90 15.81
C GLN A 152 16.17 -11.75 15.22
N LEU A 153 14.99 -11.15 15.07
CA LEU A 153 13.86 -11.80 14.40
C LEU A 153 14.19 -12.03 12.92
N ILE A 154 14.09 -13.26 12.47
CA ILE A 154 14.25 -13.68 11.10
C ILE A 154 12.89 -14.18 10.61
N ILE A 155 12.40 -13.66 9.50
CA ILE A 155 11.14 -14.07 8.91
C ILE A 155 11.41 -14.63 7.52
N ASP A 156 11.07 -15.89 7.31
CA ASP A 156 11.15 -16.57 6.03
C ASP A 156 9.78 -16.49 5.33
N ILE A 157 9.68 -15.65 4.30
CA ILE A 157 8.42 -15.36 3.60
C ILE A 157 8.21 -16.21 2.33
N ARG A 158 9.03 -17.24 2.12
CA ARG A 158 8.89 -18.13 0.97
C ARG A 158 7.58 -18.92 1.02
N ARG A 159 7.22 -19.56 -0.08
CA ARG A 159 6.05 -20.46 -0.13
C ARG A 159 6.34 -21.79 0.56
N ALA A 160 5.29 -22.47 0.98
CA ALA A 160 5.40 -23.76 1.66
C ALA A 160 6.12 -24.83 0.80
N GLU A 161 5.94 -24.80 -0.51
CA GLU A 161 6.59 -25.69 -1.45
C GLU A 161 8.12 -25.44 -1.50
N GLU A 162 8.54 -24.19 -1.45
CA GLU A 162 9.95 -23.80 -1.45
C GLU A 162 10.64 -24.23 -0.13
N TRP A 163 9.93 -24.20 0.99
CA TRP A 163 10.44 -24.76 2.26
C TRP A 163 10.59 -26.27 2.19
N ALA A 164 9.67 -26.96 1.49
CA ALA A 164 9.74 -28.42 1.35
C ALA A 164 10.94 -28.86 0.49
N GLU A 165 11.30 -28.07 -0.51
CA GLU A 165 12.39 -28.35 -1.43
C GLU A 165 13.77 -27.98 -0.85
N THR A 166 13.87 -26.86 -0.16
CA THR A 166 15.15 -26.25 0.24
C THR A 166 15.39 -26.23 1.74
N GLY A 167 14.43 -26.71 2.53
CA GLY A 167 14.47 -26.68 3.99
C GLY A 167 14.02 -25.32 4.55
N ILE A 168 13.73 -25.32 5.84
CA ILE A 168 13.39 -24.15 6.64
C ILE A 168 14.67 -23.57 7.25
N ILE A 169 14.77 -22.25 7.29
CA ILE A 169 15.87 -21.58 7.96
C ILE A 169 15.72 -21.78 9.48
N GLU A 170 16.71 -22.38 10.13
CA GLU A 170 16.68 -22.64 11.57
C GLU A 170 16.50 -21.33 12.36
N GLY A 171 15.50 -21.30 13.23
CA GLY A 171 15.17 -20.14 14.07
C GLY A 171 14.44 -19.01 13.34
N ALA A 172 13.99 -19.21 12.10
CA ALA A 172 13.15 -18.25 11.40
C ALA A 172 11.66 -18.52 11.62
N GLU A 173 10.88 -17.44 11.76
CA GLU A 173 9.42 -17.51 11.64
C GLU A 173 9.03 -17.66 10.18
N THR A 174 8.19 -18.65 9.87
CA THR A 174 7.77 -18.93 8.50
C THR A 174 6.40 -18.33 8.20
N ILE A 175 6.30 -17.44 7.21
CA ILE A 175 5.04 -16.83 6.78
C ILE A 175 4.97 -16.89 5.27
N THR A 176 3.99 -17.62 4.73
CA THR A 176 3.74 -17.61 3.29
C THR A 176 3.25 -16.23 2.84
N ALA A 177 4.09 -15.53 2.07
CA ALA A 177 3.74 -14.21 1.56
C ALA A 177 2.90 -14.27 0.29
N PHE A 178 3.10 -15.27 -0.57
CA PHE A 178 2.45 -15.36 -1.86
C PHE A 178 1.78 -16.71 -2.08
N THR A 179 0.64 -16.69 -2.78
CA THR A 179 -0.04 -17.89 -3.28
C THR A 179 0.72 -18.46 -4.49
N GLN A 180 0.36 -19.66 -4.94
CA GLN A 180 0.92 -20.26 -6.18
C GLN A 180 0.69 -19.40 -7.42
N SER A 181 -0.38 -18.57 -7.44
CA SER A 181 -0.64 -17.64 -8.53
C SER A 181 0.17 -16.33 -8.45
N GLY A 182 1.01 -16.17 -7.42
CA GLY A 182 1.81 -14.95 -7.20
C GLY A 182 1.05 -13.80 -6.53
N ALA A 183 -0.22 -14.00 -6.14
CA ALA A 183 -0.97 -13.02 -5.38
C ALA A 183 -0.54 -13.03 -3.90
N LEU A 184 -0.69 -11.90 -3.22
CA LEU A 184 -0.43 -11.82 -1.78
C LEU A 184 -1.35 -12.80 -1.03
N HIS A 185 -0.77 -13.59 -0.11
CA HIS A 185 -1.54 -14.54 0.68
C HIS A 185 -2.51 -13.79 1.62
N PRO A 186 -3.80 -14.17 1.70
CA PRO A 186 -4.79 -13.44 2.50
C PRO A 186 -4.42 -13.25 3.97
N ASP A 187 -3.71 -14.23 4.55
CA ASP A 187 -3.30 -14.18 5.97
C ASP A 187 -1.92 -13.54 6.19
N PHE A 188 -1.23 -13.12 5.13
CA PHE A 188 0.14 -12.61 5.26
C PHE A 188 0.21 -11.42 6.22
N GLN A 189 -0.59 -10.41 5.99
CA GLN A 189 -0.60 -9.20 6.81
C GLN A 189 -0.95 -9.49 8.27
N LYS A 190 -1.95 -10.35 8.50
CA LYS A 190 -2.40 -10.74 9.84
C LYS A 190 -1.29 -11.45 10.65
N LYS A 191 -0.43 -12.22 9.98
CA LYS A 191 0.67 -12.94 10.62
C LYS A 191 1.95 -12.10 10.73
N PHE A 192 2.19 -11.24 9.75
CA PHE A 192 3.43 -10.47 9.63
C PHE A 192 3.46 -9.26 10.56
N PHE A 193 2.40 -8.43 10.57
CA PHE A 193 2.41 -7.19 11.36
C PHE A 193 2.63 -7.38 12.86
N PRO A 194 2.04 -8.39 13.53
CA PRO A 194 2.30 -8.60 14.96
C PRO A 194 3.75 -8.95 15.30
N LEU A 195 4.56 -9.33 14.32
CA LEU A 195 5.97 -9.67 14.55
C LEU A 195 6.91 -8.46 14.44
N ILE A 196 6.45 -7.37 13.83
CA ILE A 196 7.28 -6.19 13.54
C ILE A 196 6.86 -4.94 14.33
N ASP A 197 5.72 -4.98 15.05
CA ASP A 197 5.28 -3.98 16.01
C ASP A 197 6.06 -4.17 17.34
#